data_27994dd1aa156d46d8aad4449c6c6d26
#
_entry.id   27994dd1aa156d46d8aad4449c6c6d26
#
_cell.length_a   1.000
_cell.length_b   1.000
_cell.length_c   1.000
_cell.angle_alpha   90.00
_cell.angle_beta   90.00
_cell.angle_gamma   90.00
#
_symmetry.space_group_name_H-M   'P 1'
#
loop_
_entity.id
_entity.type
_entity.pdbx_description
1 polymer ?
#
loop_
_entity_poly.entity_id
_entity_poly.type
_entity_poly.pdbx_seq_one_letter_code
_entity_poly.pdbx_strand_id
1 'polypeptide(L)'
;MPTENSSRSPATAAQVTVTRDSPEDVQTRQIFVSLDGERKAELLFGDEISFPVSAGRHTIRVDNTWNHKDLELDVNGGDDLRFLTKSTAGQFSKFLLVALGAGPIYVTIEPAAPRQTS
;
A
#
# COMPACT_ATOMS: atom_id res chain seq x y z
N MET A 1 21.16 26.92 -5.22
CA MET A 1 20.89 26.61 -5.20
C MET A 1 20.40 26.08 -4.88
N PRO A 2 20.41 26.01 -5.09
CA PRO A 2 19.99 25.41 -4.95
C PRO A 2 19.63 24.79 -4.42
N THR A 3 19.78 24.74 -4.58
CA THR A 3 19.44 24.34 -4.30
C THR A 3 19.05 23.82 -3.70
N GLU A 4 19.18 23.85 -3.75
CA GLU A 4 18.90 23.49 -3.39
C GLU A 4 18.37 22.97 -3.00
N ASN A 5 18.45 23.06 -3.19
CA ASN A 5 18.01 22.57 -2.98
C ASN A 5 17.71 21.85 -2.80
N SER A 6 18.05 21.74 -3.22
CA SER A 6 17.95 21.14 -3.20
C SER A 6 17.71 20.51 -2.56
N SER A 7 17.74 20.87 -2.39
CA SER A 7 17.70 20.41 -1.72
C SER A 7 16.99 19.90 -0.91
N ARG A 8 16.06 20.58 -0.79
CA ARG A 8 15.50 19.83 -0.37
C ARG A 8 15.92 18.70 -0.48
N SER A 9 16.26 18.58 -0.12
CA SER A 9 17.18 17.62 -0.61
C SER A 9 16.60 16.21 -0.72
N PRO A 10 16.76 15.53 -1.85
CA PRO A 10 16.28 14.16 -1.97
C PRO A 10 16.91 13.23 -0.94
N ALA A 11 18.10 13.56 -0.44
CA ALA A 11 18.77 12.70 0.55
C ALA A 11 18.00 12.63 1.86
N THR A 12 17.13 13.60 2.15
CA THR A 12 16.33 13.57 3.35
C THR A 12 14.93 13.04 3.12
N ALA A 13 14.55 12.81 1.86
CA ALA A 13 13.25 12.25 1.56
C ALA A 13 13.28 10.74 1.69
N ALA A 14 12.19 10.19 2.16
CA ALA A 14 11.99 8.75 2.16
C ALA A 14 11.07 8.39 1.02
N GLN A 15 10.94 7.11 0.76
CA GLN A 15 10.09 6.61 -0.32
C GLN A 15 9.24 5.47 0.20
N VAL A 16 7.98 5.45 -0.22
CA VAL A 16 7.06 4.36 0.06
C VAL A 16 6.71 3.69 -1.25
N THR A 17 6.78 2.36 -1.26
CA THR A 17 6.37 1.54 -2.40
C THR A 17 5.30 0.59 -1.91
N VAL A 18 4.18 0.55 -2.63
CA VAL A 18 3.08 -0.36 -2.32
C VAL A 18 2.85 -1.24 -3.54
N THR A 19 2.90 -2.54 -3.33
CA THR A 19 2.78 -3.53 -4.40
C THR A 19 1.51 -4.36 -4.17
N ARG A 20 0.82 -4.68 -5.25
CA ARG A 20 -0.36 -5.54 -5.19
C ARG A 20 -0.15 -6.72 -6.15
N ASP A 21 0.54 -7.76 -5.67
CA ASP A 21 0.84 -8.92 -6.51
C ASP A 21 0.81 -10.23 -5.74
N SER A 22 0.14 -10.26 -4.59
CA SER A 22 0.10 -11.47 -3.78
C SER A 22 -0.75 -12.54 -4.47
N PRO A 23 -0.28 -13.79 -4.50
CA PRO A 23 -1.11 -14.88 -5.02
C PRO A 23 -2.36 -15.14 -4.20
N GLU A 24 -2.43 -14.58 -2.98
CA GLU A 24 -3.61 -14.71 -2.14
C GLU A 24 -4.68 -13.68 -2.43
N ASP A 25 -4.38 -12.71 -3.32
CA ASP A 25 -5.31 -11.63 -3.66
C ASP A 25 -6.46 -12.21 -4.46
N VAL A 26 -7.70 -11.84 -4.09
CA VAL A 26 -8.87 -12.27 -4.84
C VAL A 26 -9.05 -11.51 -6.14
N GLN A 27 -8.25 -10.48 -6.36
CA GLN A 27 -8.13 -9.76 -7.63
C GLN A 27 -9.40 -9.06 -8.08
N THR A 28 -10.32 -8.80 -7.15
CA THR A 28 -11.52 -8.03 -7.46
C THR A 28 -11.28 -6.60 -7.05
N ARG A 29 -11.93 -5.67 -7.72
CA ARG A 29 -11.93 -4.26 -7.39
C ARG A 29 -10.54 -3.67 -7.30
N GLN A 30 -10.49 -2.37 -7.39
CA GLN A 30 -9.28 -1.60 -7.20
C GLN A 30 -8.98 -1.47 -5.71
N ILE A 31 -7.71 -1.30 -5.40
CA ILE A 31 -7.30 -0.88 -4.06
C ILE A 31 -6.78 0.54 -4.19
N PHE A 32 -7.40 1.45 -3.45
CA PHE A 32 -6.98 2.84 -3.43
C PHE A 32 -5.98 3.03 -2.31
N VAL A 33 -4.89 3.72 -2.60
CA VAL A 33 -3.84 4.00 -1.62
C VAL A 33 -3.84 5.48 -1.35
N SER A 34 -3.92 5.84 -0.08
CA SER A 34 -3.90 7.24 0.35
C SER A 34 -2.82 7.43 1.41
N LEU A 35 -2.22 8.60 1.43
CA LEU A 35 -1.27 8.99 2.47
C LEU A 35 -1.81 10.24 3.15
N ASP A 36 -2.01 10.16 4.46
CA ASP A 36 -2.51 11.28 5.27
C ASP A 36 -3.77 11.89 4.67
N GLY A 37 -4.64 11.02 4.15
CA GLY A 37 -5.91 11.45 3.58
C GLY A 37 -5.88 11.84 2.12
N GLU A 38 -4.71 11.85 1.50
CA GLU A 38 -4.58 12.22 0.09
C GLU A 38 -4.38 10.96 -0.75
N ARG A 39 -5.24 10.77 -1.75
CA ARG A 39 -5.14 9.61 -2.62
C ARG A 39 -3.88 9.69 -3.48
N LYS A 40 -3.09 8.63 -3.45
CA LYS A 40 -1.87 8.54 -4.23
C LYS A 40 -2.02 7.65 -5.44
N ALA A 41 -2.83 6.60 -5.35
CA ALA A 41 -2.90 5.66 -6.44
C ALA A 41 -4.15 4.79 -6.34
N GLU A 42 -4.44 4.17 -7.45
CA GLU A 42 -5.44 3.12 -7.58
C GLU A 42 -4.71 1.92 -8.17
N LEU A 43 -4.74 0.80 -7.45
CA LEU A 43 -3.98 -0.38 -7.85
C LEU A 43 -4.91 -1.48 -8.29
N LEU A 44 -4.65 -1.98 -9.48
CA LEU A 44 -5.22 -3.25 -9.94
C LEU A 44 -4.22 -4.36 -9.60
N PHE A 45 -4.66 -5.60 -9.72
CA PHE A 45 -3.75 -6.70 -9.44
C PHE A 45 -2.53 -6.62 -10.38
N GLY A 46 -1.37 -6.74 -9.79
CA GLY A 46 -0.11 -6.63 -10.51
C GLY A 46 0.50 -5.25 -10.50
N ASP A 47 -0.21 -4.26 -9.99
CA ASP A 47 0.27 -2.88 -9.98
C ASP A 47 1.16 -2.59 -8.78
N GLU A 48 1.99 -1.58 -8.96
CA GLU A 48 2.88 -1.09 -7.91
C GLU A 48 2.96 0.42 -8.04
N ILE A 49 3.02 1.10 -6.90
CA ILE A 49 3.19 2.55 -6.86
C ILE A 49 4.29 2.92 -5.89
N SER A 50 5.09 3.89 -6.26
CA SER A 50 6.10 4.46 -5.36
C SER A 50 5.88 5.95 -5.30
N PHE A 51 6.03 6.52 -4.11
CA PHE A 51 5.90 7.96 -3.95
C PHE A 51 6.79 8.42 -2.79
N PRO A 52 7.26 9.68 -2.86
CA PRO A 52 8.09 10.22 -1.79
C PRO A 52 7.25 10.58 -0.58
N VAL A 53 7.86 10.47 0.60
CA VAL A 53 7.24 10.92 1.84
C VAL A 53 8.27 11.67 2.65
N SER A 54 7.81 12.63 3.45
CA SER A 54 8.71 13.35 4.34
C SER A 54 8.97 12.53 5.59
N ALA A 55 10.04 12.86 6.31
CA ALA A 55 10.28 12.27 7.61
C ALA A 55 9.16 12.68 8.56
N GLY A 56 8.82 11.81 9.50
CA GLY A 56 7.80 12.07 10.48
C GLY A 56 6.75 10.99 10.50
N ARG A 57 5.65 11.28 11.15
CA ARG A 57 4.57 10.31 11.28
C ARG A 57 3.56 10.48 10.15
N HIS A 58 3.16 9.36 9.55
CA HIS A 58 2.21 9.35 8.44
C HIS A 58 1.25 8.18 8.61
N THR A 59 0.08 8.29 7.95
CA THR A 59 -0.89 7.20 7.92
C THR A 59 -1.12 6.82 6.48
N ILE A 60 -0.92 5.54 6.15
CA ILE A 60 -1.30 4.99 4.86
C ILE A 60 -2.64 4.30 5.04
N ARG A 61 -3.55 4.57 4.10
CA ARG A 61 -4.84 3.87 4.05
C ARG A 61 -4.94 3.13 2.74
N VAL A 62 -5.36 1.87 2.82
CA VAL A 62 -5.76 1.10 1.64
C VAL A 62 -7.26 0.82 1.75
N ASP A 63 -7.94 0.91 0.62
CA ASP A 63 -9.41 0.88 0.59
C ASP A 63 -9.84 0.16 -0.68
N ASN A 64 -10.63 -0.89 -0.51
CA ASN A 64 -11.18 -1.64 -1.66
C ASN A 64 -12.66 -1.37 -1.86
N THR A 65 -13.17 -0.28 -1.30
CA THR A 65 -14.56 0.17 -1.30
C THR A 65 -15.50 -0.64 -0.42
N TRP A 66 -15.12 -1.85 -0.02
CA TRP A 66 -15.88 -2.63 0.94
C TRP A 66 -15.40 -2.38 2.36
N ASN A 67 -14.09 -2.22 2.53
CA ASN A 67 -13.51 -1.82 3.79
C ASN A 67 -12.16 -1.16 3.54
N HIS A 68 -11.54 -0.74 4.62
CA HIS A 68 -10.23 -0.11 4.52
C HIS A 68 -9.39 -0.52 5.70
N LYS A 69 -8.10 -0.28 5.57
CA LYS A 69 -7.16 -0.50 6.66
C LYS A 69 -6.15 0.62 6.67
N ASP A 70 -5.86 1.10 7.88
CA ASP A 70 -4.88 2.16 8.10
C ASP A 70 -3.64 1.55 8.72
N LEU A 71 -2.49 2.07 8.31
CA LEU A 71 -1.21 1.70 8.89
C LEU A 71 -0.45 2.97 9.20
N GLU A 72 -0.01 3.10 10.45
CA GLU A 72 0.76 4.27 10.85
C GLU A 72 2.23 3.99 10.70
N LEU A 73 2.95 4.98 10.18
CA LEU A 73 4.36 4.88 9.89
C LEU A 73 5.13 5.94 10.63
N ASP A 74 6.29 5.55 11.15
CA ASP A 74 7.31 6.52 11.58
C ASP A 74 8.40 6.48 10.53
N VAL A 75 8.56 7.57 9.80
CA VAL A 75 9.44 7.64 8.65
C VAL A 75 10.67 8.45 9.00
N ASN A 76 11.84 7.89 8.73
CA ASN A 76 13.11 8.60 8.86
C ASN A 76 13.61 8.99 7.49
N GLY A 77 14.37 10.09 7.44
CA GLY A 77 14.91 10.51 6.17
C GLY A 77 15.73 9.42 5.52
N GLY A 78 15.54 9.22 4.24
CA GLY A 78 16.24 8.20 3.48
C GLY A 78 15.63 6.82 3.53
N ASP A 79 14.57 6.61 4.28
CA ASP A 79 13.94 5.29 4.36
C ASP A 79 13.37 4.86 3.02
N ASP A 80 13.45 3.58 2.75
CA ASP A 80 12.80 2.94 1.61
C ASP A 80 11.84 1.91 2.17
N LEU A 81 10.58 2.29 2.31
CA LEU A 81 9.57 1.49 2.98
C LEU A 81 8.73 0.79 1.94
N ARG A 82 8.59 -0.52 2.09
CA ARG A 82 7.88 -1.34 1.12
C ARG A 82 6.75 -2.08 1.80
N PHE A 83 5.60 -2.11 1.12
CA PHE A 83 4.39 -2.72 1.66
C PHE A 83 3.73 -3.58 0.59
N LEU A 84 3.06 -4.62 1.05
CA LEU A 84 2.25 -5.48 0.21
C LEU A 84 0.80 -5.27 0.60
N THR A 85 -0.04 -4.96 -0.39
CA THR A 85 -1.48 -4.83 -0.17
C THR A 85 -2.19 -5.90 -0.98
N LYS A 86 -3.30 -6.37 -0.44
CA LYS A 86 -4.10 -7.39 -1.13
C LYS A 86 -5.51 -7.34 -0.60
N SER A 87 -6.43 -7.84 -1.39
CA SER A 87 -7.82 -8.06 -0.96
C SER A 87 -8.00 -9.55 -0.73
N THR A 88 -8.44 -9.90 0.47
CA THR A 88 -8.62 -11.30 0.83
C THR A 88 -10.02 -11.51 1.38
N ALA A 89 -10.49 -12.74 1.25
CA ALA A 89 -11.72 -13.14 1.92
C ALA A 89 -11.33 -13.92 3.17
N GLY A 90 -12.04 -13.69 4.26
CA GLY A 90 -11.87 -14.53 5.42
C GLY A 90 -12.27 -15.96 5.09
N GLN A 91 -11.92 -16.88 5.96
CA GLN A 91 -12.18 -18.29 5.68
C GLN A 91 -13.64 -18.55 5.39
N PHE A 92 -14.51 -17.98 6.22
CA PHE A 92 -15.94 -18.11 6.01
C PHE A 92 -16.39 -17.38 4.75
N SER A 93 -15.81 -16.20 4.49
CA SER A 93 -16.15 -15.42 3.30
C SER A 93 -15.72 -16.13 2.03
N LYS A 94 -14.60 -16.85 2.05
CA LYS A 94 -14.21 -17.65 0.90
C LYS A 94 -15.25 -18.70 0.56
N PHE A 95 -15.79 -19.35 1.58
CA PHE A 95 -16.86 -20.29 1.36
C PHE A 95 -18.06 -19.63 0.71
N LEU A 96 -18.47 -18.48 1.21
CA LEU A 96 -19.60 -17.76 0.64
C LEU A 96 -19.35 -17.33 -0.80
N LEU A 97 -18.12 -16.88 -1.11
CA LEU A 97 -17.77 -16.50 -2.46
C LEU A 97 -17.86 -17.68 -3.41
N VAL A 98 -17.38 -18.84 -2.98
CA VAL A 98 -17.40 -20.03 -3.82
C VAL A 98 -18.82 -20.57 -3.98
N ALA A 99 -19.57 -20.63 -2.88
CA ALA A 99 -20.88 -21.28 -2.89
C ALA A 99 -21.99 -20.38 -3.38
N LEU A 100 -21.93 -19.09 -3.07
CA LEU A 100 -23.01 -18.15 -3.32
C LEU A 100 -22.62 -16.97 -4.18
N GLY A 101 -21.33 -16.84 -4.49
CA GLY A 101 -20.85 -15.71 -5.27
C GLY A 101 -20.85 -14.40 -4.49
N ALA A 102 -20.89 -14.45 -3.16
CA ALA A 102 -20.97 -13.26 -2.35
C ALA A 102 -20.25 -13.49 -1.04
N GLY A 103 -19.84 -12.39 -0.40
CA GLY A 103 -19.16 -12.43 0.88
C GLY A 103 -18.27 -11.22 1.00
N PRO A 104 -17.94 -10.81 2.24
CA PRO A 104 -17.09 -9.65 2.44
C PRO A 104 -15.66 -9.94 2.00
N ILE A 105 -15.04 -8.93 1.41
CA ILE A 105 -13.67 -8.99 0.95
C ILE A 105 -12.90 -7.91 1.71
N TYR A 106 -11.86 -8.31 2.40
CA TYR A 106 -11.09 -7.42 3.27
C TYR A 106 -9.81 -6.99 2.58
N VAL A 107 -9.46 -5.73 2.73
CA VAL A 107 -8.19 -5.24 2.25
C VAL A 107 -7.20 -5.23 3.41
N THR A 108 -5.95 -5.60 3.13
CA THR A 108 -4.89 -5.57 4.12
C THR A 108 -3.68 -4.86 3.55
N ILE A 109 -2.82 -4.41 4.44
CA ILE A 109 -1.51 -3.87 4.08
C ILE A 109 -0.53 -4.31 5.15
N GLU A 110 0.63 -4.77 4.71
CA GLU A 110 1.65 -5.25 5.64
C GLU A 110 3.02 -4.91 5.11
N PRO A 111 4.01 -4.77 5.99
CA PRO A 111 5.38 -4.55 5.51
C PRO A 111 5.82 -5.70 4.63
N ALA A 112 6.55 -5.37 3.57
CA ALA A 112 7.10 -6.35 2.66
C ALA A 112 8.61 -6.31 2.75
N ALA A 113 9.24 -7.48 2.58
CA ALA A 113 10.69 -7.53 2.54
C ALA A 113 11.19 -6.79 1.31
N PRO A 114 12.39 -6.18 1.38
CA PRO A 114 12.96 -5.60 0.18
C PRO A 114 13.09 -6.64 -0.90
N ARG A 115 12.95 -6.18 -2.16
CA ARG A 115 13.06 -7.10 -3.29
C ARG A 115 14.47 -7.64 -3.33
N GLN A 116 14.57 -8.95 -3.44
CA GLN A 116 15.86 -9.59 -3.57
C GLN A 116 16.47 -9.25 -4.91
N THR A 117 17.72 -8.82 -4.88
CA THR A 117 18.51 -8.68 -6.08
C THR A 117 19.66 -9.64 -5.95
N SER A 118 19.65 -10.62 -6.70
CA SER A 118 20.73 -11.62 -6.61
C SER A 118 21.45 -11.70 -7.89
#